data_e496058c5cdd2337f8257e3b75baa679
#
_entry.id   e496058c5cdd2337f8257e3b75baa679
#
_cell.length_a   1.000
_cell.length_b   1.000
_cell.length_c   1.000
_cell.angle_alpha   90.00
_cell.angle_beta   90.00
_cell.angle_gamma   90.00
#
_symmetry.space_group_name_H-M   'P 1'
#
loop_
_entity.id
_entity.type
_entity.pdbx_description
1 polymer ?
#
loop_
_entity_poly.entity_id
_entity_poly.type
_entity_poly.pdbx_seq_one_letter_code
_entity_poly.pdbx_strand_id
1 'polypeptide(L)'
;GYVLEWQGAAVSAPFFRLSAGRTRSGTELFGQESDWCKSIACPVDEAAEDFLQEKSMKTERFFGMLEAEGVSVEKDAPKLVLTRDSAGYVLNVRAGRSSIEGERFRQLFELPSSCFFLEEQGGKMVITTKGIGHGIGLDQYYANALAKQGASAEEILELFFPGLLKKTE
;
A
#
# COMPACT_ATOMS: atom_id res chain seq x y z
N GLY A 1 27.39 -8.09 9.29
CA GLY A 1 25.98 -7.95 8.86
C GLY A 1 25.34 -6.72 9.51
N TYR A 2 24.02 -6.52 9.24
CA TYR A 2 23.24 -5.43 9.83
C TYR A 2 21.95 -5.99 10.44
N VAL A 3 21.50 -5.37 11.52
CA VAL A 3 20.21 -5.62 12.15
C VAL A 3 19.50 -4.27 12.36
N LEU A 4 18.18 -4.24 12.23
CA LEU A 4 17.40 -3.08 12.62
C LEU A 4 17.03 -3.20 14.09
N GLU A 5 17.32 -2.16 14.88
CA GLU A 5 17.03 -2.11 16.31
C GLU A 5 16.21 -0.87 16.65
N TRP A 6 15.13 -1.06 17.38
CA TRP A 6 14.28 0.00 17.92
C TRP A 6 14.07 -0.20 19.42
N GLN A 7 14.42 0.84 20.22
CA GLN A 7 14.29 0.81 21.70
C GLN A 7 14.98 -0.42 22.34
N GLY A 8 16.16 -0.81 21.81
CA GLY A 8 16.93 -1.94 22.33
C GLY A 8 16.45 -3.34 21.91
N ALA A 9 15.44 -3.42 21.05
CA ALA A 9 14.93 -4.68 20.50
C ALA A 9 15.10 -4.74 18.98
N ALA A 10 15.44 -5.94 18.46
CA ALA A 10 15.46 -6.16 17.03
C ALA A 10 14.06 -6.06 16.43
N VAL A 11 13.91 -5.32 15.33
CA VAL A 11 12.66 -5.17 14.60
C VAL A 11 12.75 -5.82 13.22
N SER A 12 11.61 -6.29 12.72
CA SER A 12 11.53 -6.83 11.36
C SER A 12 11.69 -5.70 10.35
N ALA A 13 12.45 -5.95 9.28
CA ALA A 13 12.57 -5.05 8.13
C ALA A 13 11.49 -5.38 7.09
N PRO A 14 10.29 -4.77 7.15
CA PRO A 14 9.28 -5.02 6.14
C PRO A 14 9.76 -4.49 4.78
N PHE A 15 9.39 -5.19 3.72
CA PHE A 15 9.71 -4.78 2.36
C PHE A 15 8.59 -5.17 1.40
N PHE A 16 8.54 -4.50 0.27
CA PHE A 16 7.56 -4.75 -0.79
C PHE A 16 8.16 -4.36 -2.14
N ARG A 17 7.46 -4.65 -3.23
CA ARG A 17 8.04 -4.55 -4.57
C ARG A 17 8.10 -3.12 -5.11
N LEU A 18 6.99 -2.36 -5.05
CA LEU A 18 6.83 -1.07 -5.74
C LEU A 18 5.79 -0.21 -4.99
N SER A 19 6.15 1.01 -4.59
CA SER A 19 5.23 1.90 -3.91
C SER A 19 4.24 2.59 -4.87
N ALA A 20 3.25 3.24 -4.30
CA ALA A 20 2.35 4.12 -5.04
C ALA A 20 2.91 5.57 -5.18
N GLY A 21 4.26 5.70 -5.18
CA GLY A 21 5.00 6.96 -5.21
C GLY A 21 5.59 7.35 -3.84
N ARG A 22 5.16 6.67 -2.75
CA ARG A 22 5.77 6.75 -1.42
C ARG A 22 5.40 5.58 -0.53
N THR A 23 6.24 5.30 0.47
CA THR A 23 5.94 4.30 1.49
C THR A 23 4.93 4.83 2.52
N ARG A 24 4.26 3.93 3.22
CA ARG A 24 3.27 4.26 4.25
C ARG A 24 3.96 4.55 5.58
N SER A 25 3.32 5.39 6.41
CA SER A 25 3.79 5.69 7.76
C SER A 25 3.37 4.60 8.75
N GLY A 26 4.33 4.03 9.48
CA GLY A 26 4.05 3.09 10.56
C GLY A 26 3.24 3.73 11.68
N THR A 27 3.54 4.97 12.05
CA THR A 27 2.79 5.72 13.07
C THR A 27 1.31 5.87 12.71
N GLU A 28 1.00 6.17 11.44
CA GLU A 28 -0.37 6.32 10.97
C GLU A 28 -1.15 5.00 10.98
N LEU A 29 -0.46 3.89 10.73
CA LEU A 29 -1.10 2.57 10.64
C LEU A 29 -1.18 1.83 11.99
N PHE A 30 -0.15 1.94 12.82
CA PHE A 30 0.05 1.11 14.00
C PHE A 30 0.29 1.92 15.28
N GLY A 31 0.35 3.25 15.19
CA GLY A 31 0.58 4.13 16.34
C GLY A 31 2.06 4.42 16.60
N GLN A 32 2.33 5.13 17.72
CA GLN A 32 3.66 5.66 18.06
C GLN A 32 4.76 4.60 18.22
N GLU A 33 4.41 3.38 18.58
CA GLU A 33 5.35 2.26 18.70
C GLU A 33 6.00 1.89 17.35
N SER A 34 5.40 2.31 16.25
CA SER A 34 5.90 2.08 14.88
C SER A 34 6.45 3.33 14.22
N ASP A 35 6.81 4.36 14.99
CA ASP A 35 7.39 5.62 14.49
C ASP A 35 8.74 5.43 13.76
N TRP A 36 9.39 4.32 13.97
CA TRP A 36 10.60 3.93 13.25
C TRP A 36 10.36 3.63 11.76
N CYS A 37 9.14 3.32 11.34
CA CYS A 37 8.79 3.06 9.95
C CYS A 37 8.24 4.35 9.31
N LYS A 38 9.13 5.15 8.75
CA LYS A 38 8.78 6.45 8.17
C LYS A 38 8.19 6.34 6.76
N SER A 39 7.40 7.33 6.38
CA SER A 39 6.95 7.49 5.00
C SER A 39 8.04 8.15 4.15
N ILE A 40 8.53 7.43 3.15
CA ILE A 40 9.62 7.85 2.25
C ILE A 40 9.06 8.08 0.84
N ALA A 41 9.38 9.22 0.23
CA ALA A 41 9.03 9.49 -1.16
C ALA A 41 9.89 8.63 -2.11
N CYS A 42 9.24 7.97 -3.07
CA CYS A 42 9.86 7.09 -4.05
C CYS A 42 9.52 7.58 -5.48
N PRO A 43 10.11 8.71 -5.91
CA PRO A 43 9.66 9.43 -7.13
C PRO A 43 9.89 8.67 -8.43
N VAL A 44 10.82 7.72 -8.46
CA VAL A 44 11.12 6.92 -9.66
C VAL A 44 10.10 5.80 -9.92
N ASP A 45 9.27 5.48 -8.94
CA ASP A 45 8.32 4.38 -9.01
C ASP A 45 7.24 4.60 -10.06
N GLU A 46 6.85 5.86 -10.28
CA GLU A 46 5.86 6.23 -11.28
C GLU A 46 6.30 5.91 -12.72
N ALA A 47 7.61 5.70 -12.93
CA ALA A 47 8.18 5.31 -14.23
C ALA A 47 8.24 3.78 -14.41
N ALA A 48 7.87 2.99 -13.42
CA ALA A 48 7.84 1.54 -13.54
C ALA A 48 6.72 1.10 -14.50
N GLU A 49 7.02 0.14 -15.37
CA GLU A 49 6.08 -0.36 -16.39
C GLU A 49 4.77 -0.92 -15.75
N ASP A 50 4.88 -1.53 -14.58
CA ASP A 50 3.77 -2.11 -13.82
C ASP A 50 3.27 -1.22 -12.66
N PHE A 51 3.57 0.09 -12.70
CA PHE A 51 3.11 1.05 -11.68
C PHE A 51 1.59 1.21 -11.67
N LEU A 52 0.97 1.30 -12.85
CA LEU A 52 -0.48 1.38 -13.01
C LEU A 52 -1.01 0.08 -13.59
N GLN A 53 -1.99 -0.50 -12.91
CA GLN A 53 -2.66 -1.71 -13.36
C GLN A 53 -4.16 -1.53 -13.28
N GLU A 54 -4.89 -2.05 -14.28
CA GLU A 54 -6.33 -1.98 -14.33
C GLU A 54 -6.95 -3.38 -14.30
N LYS A 55 -8.03 -3.50 -13.56
CA LYS A 55 -8.91 -4.68 -13.54
C LYS A 55 -10.34 -4.21 -13.74
N SER A 56 -11.08 -4.81 -14.67
CA SER A 56 -12.48 -4.49 -14.87
C SER A 56 -13.36 -5.71 -14.74
N MET A 57 -14.58 -5.50 -14.23
CA MET A 57 -15.61 -6.54 -14.14
C MET A 57 -17.00 -5.93 -14.26
N LYS A 58 -18.02 -6.75 -14.50
CA LYS A 58 -19.42 -6.27 -14.49
C LYS A 58 -19.77 -5.68 -13.13
N THR A 59 -20.45 -4.55 -13.11
CA THR A 59 -20.89 -3.85 -11.88
C THR A 59 -21.67 -4.75 -10.95
N GLU A 60 -22.57 -5.58 -11.49
CA GLU A 60 -23.34 -6.57 -10.71
C GLU A 60 -22.44 -7.57 -9.97
N ARG A 61 -21.41 -8.09 -10.65
CA ARG A 61 -20.46 -9.02 -10.04
C ARG A 61 -19.64 -8.35 -8.95
N PHE A 62 -19.20 -7.11 -9.19
CA PHE A 62 -18.44 -6.33 -8.21
C PHE A 62 -19.22 -6.15 -6.90
N PHE A 63 -20.46 -5.69 -6.99
CA PHE A 63 -21.31 -5.50 -5.80
C PHE A 63 -21.71 -6.83 -5.16
N GLY A 64 -21.97 -7.87 -5.94
CA GLY A 64 -22.25 -9.22 -5.40
C GLY A 64 -21.08 -9.79 -4.59
N MET A 65 -19.83 -9.51 -4.97
CA MET A 65 -18.64 -9.88 -4.18
C MET A 65 -18.58 -9.12 -2.85
N LEU A 66 -18.91 -7.82 -2.85
CA LEU A 66 -18.96 -7.02 -1.62
C LEU A 66 -20.09 -7.49 -0.68
N GLU A 67 -21.27 -7.79 -1.22
CA GLU A 67 -22.39 -8.32 -0.44
C GLU A 67 -22.06 -9.68 0.20
N ALA A 68 -21.33 -10.54 -0.50
CA ALA A 68 -20.84 -11.82 0.05
C ALA A 68 -19.87 -11.64 1.23
N GLU A 69 -19.14 -10.53 1.27
CA GLU A 69 -18.28 -10.12 2.41
C GLU A 69 -19.06 -9.37 3.51
N GLY A 70 -20.38 -9.26 3.41
CA GLY A 70 -21.23 -8.59 4.40
C GLY A 70 -21.33 -7.07 4.23
N VAL A 71 -20.86 -6.53 3.11
CA VAL A 71 -20.95 -5.09 2.80
C VAL A 71 -22.28 -4.84 2.07
N SER A 72 -23.29 -4.33 2.78
CA SER A 72 -24.59 -3.98 2.20
C SER A 72 -24.49 -2.73 1.35
N VAL A 73 -24.82 -2.86 0.07
CA VAL A 73 -24.80 -1.75 -0.90
C VAL A 73 -26.22 -1.34 -1.24
N GLU A 74 -26.52 -0.04 -1.20
CA GLU A 74 -27.82 0.47 -1.62
C GLU A 74 -28.00 0.28 -3.13
N LYS A 75 -29.09 -0.39 -3.54
CA LYS A 75 -29.29 -0.80 -4.94
C LYS A 75 -29.49 0.37 -5.90
N ASP A 76 -30.14 1.45 -5.44
CA ASP A 76 -30.56 2.55 -6.32
C ASP A 76 -29.50 3.66 -6.48
N ALA A 77 -28.47 3.72 -5.60
CA ALA A 77 -27.37 4.66 -5.70
C ALA A 77 -26.16 4.16 -4.90
N PRO A 78 -25.44 3.18 -5.41
CA PRO A 78 -24.30 2.59 -4.68
C PRO A 78 -23.17 3.59 -4.57
N LYS A 79 -23.10 4.30 -3.44
CA LYS A 79 -22.01 5.25 -3.15
C LYS A 79 -20.95 4.60 -2.28
N LEU A 80 -19.77 4.40 -2.84
CA LEU A 80 -18.60 3.95 -2.11
C LEU A 80 -17.75 5.16 -1.68
N VAL A 81 -17.38 5.20 -0.41
CA VAL A 81 -16.51 6.23 0.15
C VAL A 81 -15.21 5.58 0.60
N LEU A 82 -14.10 6.01 0.03
CA LEU A 82 -12.77 5.50 0.34
C LEU A 82 -12.06 6.44 1.29
N THR A 83 -11.66 5.92 2.45
CA THR A 83 -10.77 6.61 3.38
C THR A 83 -9.34 6.14 3.12
N ARG A 84 -8.38 7.08 3.06
CA ARG A 84 -6.99 6.80 2.69
C ARG A 84 -6.03 7.28 3.78
N ASP A 85 -4.88 6.65 3.85
CA ASP A 85 -3.74 7.20 4.59
C ASP A 85 -3.03 8.31 3.81
N SER A 86 -2.04 8.93 4.41
CA SER A 86 -1.25 10.02 3.83
C SER A 86 -0.46 9.62 2.59
N ALA A 87 -0.20 8.32 2.40
CA ALA A 87 0.48 7.76 1.23
C ALA A 87 -0.49 7.38 0.08
N GLY A 88 -1.81 7.55 0.29
CA GLY A 88 -2.85 7.32 -0.71
C GLY A 88 -3.42 5.89 -0.72
N TYR A 89 -2.95 5.00 0.15
CA TYR A 89 -3.50 3.66 0.27
C TYR A 89 -4.86 3.68 0.97
N VAL A 90 -5.79 2.88 0.50
CA VAL A 90 -7.14 2.79 1.06
C VAL A 90 -7.09 2.07 2.39
N LEU A 91 -7.53 2.74 3.45
CA LEU A 91 -7.71 2.17 4.78
C LEU A 91 -9.05 1.46 4.90
N ASN A 92 -10.09 2.08 4.32
CA ASN A 92 -11.44 1.56 4.42
C ASN A 92 -12.29 1.94 3.21
N VAL A 93 -13.17 1.04 2.78
CA VAL A 93 -14.22 1.27 1.77
C VAL A 93 -15.56 1.15 2.47
N ARG A 94 -16.31 2.25 2.53
CA ARG A 94 -17.62 2.31 3.17
C ARG A 94 -18.74 2.38 2.14
N ALA A 95 -19.78 1.55 2.34
CA ALA A 95 -21.04 1.56 1.62
C ALA A 95 -22.19 1.77 2.63
N GLY A 96 -22.77 2.98 2.68
CA GLY A 96 -23.80 3.30 3.67
C GLY A 96 -23.30 3.10 5.11
N ARG A 97 -23.89 2.11 5.82
CA ARG A 97 -23.51 1.76 7.21
C ARG A 97 -22.49 0.63 7.31
N SER A 98 -22.23 -0.07 6.21
CA SER A 98 -21.28 -1.18 6.14
C SER A 98 -19.93 -0.71 5.65
N SER A 99 -18.86 -1.43 5.98
CA SER A 99 -17.52 -1.14 5.48
C SER A 99 -16.66 -2.40 5.40
N ILE A 100 -15.62 -2.32 4.59
CA ILE A 100 -14.57 -3.33 4.46
C ILE A 100 -13.21 -2.65 4.52
N GLU A 101 -12.26 -3.25 5.22
CA GLU A 101 -10.87 -2.75 5.27
C GLU A 101 -10.21 -2.78 3.88
N GLY A 102 -9.39 -1.78 3.58
CA GLY A 102 -8.73 -1.65 2.27
C GLY A 102 -7.88 -2.86 1.90
N GLU A 103 -7.18 -3.46 2.87
CA GLU A 103 -6.38 -4.66 2.64
C GLU A 103 -7.26 -5.91 2.40
N ARG A 104 -8.41 -6.02 3.10
CA ARG A 104 -9.39 -7.08 2.82
C ARG A 104 -10.03 -6.91 1.45
N PHE A 105 -10.34 -5.67 1.06
CA PHE A 105 -10.82 -5.34 -0.29
C PHE A 105 -9.78 -5.73 -1.36
N ARG A 106 -8.49 -5.38 -1.13
CA ARG A 106 -7.39 -5.79 -2.00
C ARG A 106 -7.37 -7.30 -2.22
N GLN A 107 -7.47 -8.08 -1.14
CA GLN A 107 -7.47 -9.55 -1.20
C GLN A 107 -8.70 -10.08 -1.95
N LEU A 108 -9.91 -9.55 -1.65
CA LEU A 108 -11.16 -9.95 -2.29
C LEU A 108 -11.12 -9.80 -3.81
N PHE A 109 -10.58 -8.68 -4.27
CA PHE A 109 -10.49 -8.36 -5.70
C PHE A 109 -9.14 -8.74 -6.32
N GLU A 110 -8.24 -9.40 -5.57
CA GLU A 110 -6.90 -9.82 -6.01
C GLU A 110 -6.10 -8.66 -6.64
N LEU A 111 -6.10 -7.51 -5.97
CA LEU A 111 -5.40 -6.32 -6.44
C LEU A 111 -3.92 -6.36 -6.06
N PRO A 112 -3.02 -5.78 -6.87
CA PRO A 112 -1.60 -5.74 -6.57
C PRO A 112 -1.26 -4.90 -5.34
N SER A 113 -2.03 -3.84 -5.04
CA SER A 113 -1.89 -3.04 -3.82
C SER A 113 -3.23 -2.52 -3.31
N SER A 114 -3.28 -1.96 -2.10
CA SER A 114 -4.45 -1.25 -1.58
C SER A 114 -4.50 0.24 -1.96
N CYS A 115 -3.58 0.73 -2.80
CA CYS A 115 -3.70 2.05 -3.43
C CYS A 115 -4.49 1.93 -4.73
N PHE A 116 -5.82 1.91 -4.64
CA PHE A 116 -6.71 1.73 -5.79
C PHE A 116 -7.75 2.83 -5.91
N PHE A 117 -8.30 2.97 -7.11
CA PHE A 117 -9.36 3.90 -7.49
C PHE A 117 -10.47 3.10 -8.14
N LEU A 118 -11.72 3.53 -7.96
CA LEU A 118 -12.92 2.87 -8.48
C LEU A 118 -13.65 3.82 -9.41
N GLU A 119 -13.98 3.36 -10.60
CA GLU A 119 -14.78 4.11 -11.57
C GLU A 119 -15.78 3.17 -12.24
N GLU A 120 -17.04 3.60 -12.31
CA GLU A 120 -18.05 2.87 -13.06
C GLU A 120 -18.14 3.42 -14.49
N GLN A 121 -17.94 2.55 -15.48
CA GLN A 121 -17.97 2.90 -16.89
C GLN A 121 -18.79 1.88 -17.67
N GLY A 122 -19.94 2.30 -18.21
CA GLY A 122 -20.73 1.47 -19.11
C GLY A 122 -21.17 0.12 -18.52
N GLY A 123 -21.59 0.08 -17.28
CA GLY A 123 -22.02 -1.14 -16.58
C GLY A 123 -20.88 -2.06 -16.13
N LYS A 124 -19.64 -1.53 -16.13
CA LYS A 124 -18.46 -2.19 -15.58
C LYS A 124 -17.85 -1.33 -14.48
N MET A 125 -17.40 -1.97 -13.42
CA MET A 125 -16.50 -1.37 -12.44
C MET A 125 -15.06 -1.54 -12.92
N VAL A 126 -14.36 -0.42 -13.09
CA VAL A 126 -12.92 -0.37 -13.39
C VAL A 126 -12.18 -0.06 -12.11
N ILE A 127 -11.20 -0.89 -11.76
CA ILE A 127 -10.33 -0.73 -10.59
C ILE A 127 -8.94 -0.42 -11.09
N THR A 128 -8.48 0.81 -10.91
CA THR A 128 -7.10 1.21 -11.22
C THR A 128 -6.27 1.15 -9.95
N THR A 129 -5.15 0.43 -10.00
CA THR A 129 -4.26 0.23 -8.85
C THR A 129 -2.89 0.85 -9.11
N LYS A 130 -2.31 1.52 -8.10
CA LYS A 130 -0.93 2.04 -8.12
C LYS A 130 -0.03 1.18 -7.25
N GLY A 131 1.15 0.82 -7.76
CA GLY A 131 2.16 0.08 -7.04
C GLY A 131 1.83 -1.40 -6.81
N ILE A 132 2.75 -2.12 -6.16
CA ILE A 132 2.66 -3.56 -5.88
C ILE A 132 3.17 -3.84 -4.46
N GLY A 133 2.29 -4.36 -3.62
CA GLY A 133 2.58 -4.71 -2.23
C GLY A 133 1.86 -3.84 -1.22
N HIS A 134 2.22 -4.00 0.05
CA HIS A 134 1.56 -3.36 1.19
C HIS A 134 2.03 -1.92 1.48
N GLY A 135 3.11 -1.46 0.84
CA GLY A 135 3.62 -0.10 0.96
C GLY A 135 4.39 0.23 2.23
N ILE A 136 4.72 -0.74 3.09
CA ILE A 136 5.35 -0.52 4.40
C ILE A 136 6.84 -0.91 4.35
N GLY A 137 7.72 -0.03 4.81
CA GLY A 137 9.16 -0.27 4.92
C GLY A 137 9.91 -0.07 3.61
N LEU A 138 10.82 -0.98 3.25
CA LEU A 138 11.73 -0.85 2.12
C LEU A 138 11.02 -1.13 0.79
N ASP A 139 11.05 -0.15 -0.10
CA ASP A 139 10.64 -0.28 -1.49
C ASP A 139 11.78 -0.87 -2.32
N GLN A 140 11.58 -2.08 -2.84
CA GLN A 140 12.62 -2.79 -3.60
C GLN A 140 12.95 -2.12 -4.94
N TYR A 141 11.95 -1.55 -5.63
CA TYR A 141 12.17 -0.87 -6.90
C TYR A 141 13.00 0.39 -6.71
N TYR A 142 12.64 1.24 -5.74
CA TYR A 142 13.41 2.46 -5.43
C TYR A 142 14.79 2.12 -4.86
N ALA A 143 14.90 1.14 -3.95
CA ALA A 143 16.20 0.66 -3.45
C ALA A 143 17.13 0.20 -4.57
N ASN A 144 16.60 -0.55 -5.56
CA ASN A 144 17.36 -0.97 -6.73
C ASN A 144 17.79 0.21 -7.62
N ALA A 145 16.95 1.23 -7.78
CA ALA A 145 17.30 2.46 -8.51
C ALA A 145 18.45 3.21 -7.83
N LEU A 146 18.41 3.33 -6.50
CA LEU A 146 19.48 3.95 -5.71
C LEU A 146 20.79 3.16 -5.81
N ALA A 147 20.73 1.84 -5.72
CA ALA A 147 21.90 0.97 -5.88
C ALA A 147 22.55 1.12 -7.27
N LYS A 148 21.75 1.23 -8.32
CA LYS A 148 22.24 1.50 -9.69
C LYS A 148 22.92 2.86 -9.83
N GLN A 149 22.58 3.83 -8.95
CA GLN A 149 23.21 5.14 -8.87
C GLN A 149 24.46 5.14 -7.99
N GLY A 150 24.83 4.01 -7.39
CA GLY A 150 26.01 3.82 -6.58
C GLY A 150 25.79 3.87 -5.07
N ALA A 151 24.56 3.99 -4.59
CA ALA A 151 24.27 3.93 -3.17
C ALA A 151 24.61 2.56 -2.58
N SER A 152 25.26 2.54 -1.43
CA SER A 152 25.57 1.34 -0.67
C SER A 152 24.31 0.76 0.00
N ALA A 153 24.36 -0.52 0.37
CA ALA A 153 23.28 -1.15 1.13
C ALA A 153 22.99 -0.43 2.47
N GLU A 154 24.04 0.09 3.12
CA GLU A 154 23.94 0.85 4.37
C GLU A 154 23.16 2.16 4.16
N GLU A 155 23.50 2.93 3.13
CA GLU A 155 22.81 4.18 2.79
C GLU A 155 21.35 3.95 2.42
N ILE A 156 21.04 2.88 1.68
CA ILE A 156 19.68 2.51 1.32
C ILE A 156 18.87 2.11 2.57
N LEU A 157 19.43 1.27 3.43
CA LEU A 157 18.77 0.85 4.67
C LEU A 157 18.55 2.03 5.62
N GLU A 158 19.52 2.93 5.73
CA GLU A 158 19.39 4.15 6.56
C GLU A 158 18.31 5.10 6.04
N LEU A 159 18.12 5.18 4.71
CA LEU A 159 17.03 5.96 4.12
C LEU A 159 15.65 5.43 4.55
N PHE A 160 15.43 4.12 4.46
CA PHE A 160 14.13 3.53 4.77
C PHE A 160 13.89 3.32 6.27
N PHE A 161 14.96 3.16 7.05
CA PHE A 161 14.93 2.86 8.48
C PHE A 161 15.91 3.75 9.25
N PRO A 162 15.69 5.08 9.26
CA PRO A 162 16.66 6.05 9.77
C PRO A 162 16.95 5.83 11.26
N GLY A 163 18.25 5.73 11.59
CA GLY A 163 18.75 5.55 12.95
C GLY A 163 18.54 4.16 13.56
N LEU A 164 18.01 3.19 12.78
CA LEU A 164 17.78 1.84 13.29
C LEU A 164 18.91 0.87 13.00
N LEU A 165 19.78 1.20 12.04
CA LEU A 165 20.79 0.28 11.54
C LEU A 165 21.90 0.08 12.58
N LYS A 166 22.11 -1.16 13.00
CA LYS A 166 23.21 -1.59 13.87
C LYS A 166 24.07 -2.59 13.13
N LYS A 167 25.37 -2.38 13.16
CA LYS A 167 26.34 -3.32 12.61
C LYS A 167 26.52 -4.48 13.60
N THR A 168 26.35 -5.71 13.09
CA THR A 168 26.65 -6.92 13.86
C THR A 168 28.10 -7.33 13.61
N GLU A 169 28.78 -7.74 14.66
CA GLU A 169 30.14 -8.32 14.57
C GLU A 169 30.17 -9.59 13.71
#